data_bd5c746c498e68bcf3fc9e807e59befc
#
_entry.id   bd5c746c498e68bcf3fc9e807e59befc
#
_cell.length_a   1.000
_cell.length_b   1.000
_cell.length_c   1.000
_cell.angle_alpha   90.00
_cell.angle_beta   90.00
_cell.angle_gamma   90.00
#
_symmetry.space_group_name_H-M   'P 1'
#
loop_
_entity.id
_entity.type
_entity.pdbx_description
1 polymer ?
#
loop_
_entity_poly.entity_id
_entity_poly.type
_entity_poly.pdbx_seq_one_letter_code
_entity_poly.pdbx_strand_id
1 'polypeptide(L)'
;SGLFDGAAESVWDVRTWHNIATGTVATRDYNYRTAATPMDATVSVRHDAVTTGEHYRYAAPYRDVGDDASPEPETESGAFYAHIHHERELNKSARIHLFSNAAHLTPGQVLEPLGDVIAALKEGVVLTLVTFRGARDSRLHVSVWGMPYTERYCFRPAEIPRPEIHGTLPARTESREKNDIYAHLDEQGRYRVRLDFDRSGSEPGYGYLWLRMAKPYAGDTLGWHTPLIDGTEVAIAFSNGDIDLPYIAYALHDSEHPDPVNRDNHTRNVLRTPANNKLRMEDRRGEEHIRLATEYGKTQLNSGNLVDSEGQLRGKGTELRTDEWGTIRAGKGLFVSADAQAKAQGEALDRDAALKEIDRLN
;
A
#
# COMPACT_ATOMS: atom_id res chain seq x y z
N SER A 1 0.71 -53.67 -25.07
CA SER A 1 -0.01 -54.94 -25.26
C SER A 1 -1.29 -54.93 -24.51
N GLY A 2 -2.18 -54.86 -24.15
CA GLY A 2 -3.45 -54.78 -23.45
C GLY A 2 -4.62 -54.19 -24.27
N LEU A 3 -4.39 -53.76 -25.50
CA LEU A 3 -5.38 -53.12 -26.38
C LEU A 3 -6.59 -54.03 -26.71
N PHE A 4 -6.47 -55.32 -26.54
CA PHE A 4 -7.45 -56.32 -26.88
C PHE A 4 -8.11 -57.02 -25.68
N ASP A 5 -7.58 -56.83 -24.47
CA ASP A 5 -8.18 -57.31 -23.25
C ASP A 5 -9.10 -56.27 -22.65
N GLY A 6 -10.39 -56.39 -22.91
CA GLY A 6 -11.39 -55.42 -22.44
C GLY A 6 -11.66 -55.44 -20.93
N ALA A 7 -11.02 -56.35 -20.18
CA ALA A 7 -11.16 -56.51 -18.74
C ALA A 7 -9.96 -55.90 -17.96
N ALA A 8 -8.84 -55.67 -18.60
CA ALA A 8 -7.62 -55.12 -17.97
C ALA A 8 -7.55 -53.59 -18.17
N GLU A 9 -7.32 -52.88 -17.09
CA GLU A 9 -6.95 -51.47 -17.16
C GLU A 9 -5.56 -51.30 -17.75
N SER A 10 -5.42 -50.41 -18.71
CA SER A 10 -4.17 -50.20 -19.43
C SER A 10 -3.96 -48.74 -19.83
N VAL A 11 -2.72 -48.42 -20.12
CA VAL A 11 -2.28 -47.14 -20.67
C VAL A 11 -1.62 -47.33 -22.02
N TRP A 12 -1.82 -46.39 -22.93
CA TRP A 12 -1.24 -46.45 -24.28
C TRP A 12 -1.01 -45.06 -24.87
N ASP A 13 -0.33 -44.99 -26.00
CA ASP A 13 -0.02 -43.77 -26.74
C ASP A 13 0.61 -42.68 -25.87
N VAL A 14 1.64 -43.10 -25.09
CA VAL A 14 2.32 -42.21 -24.16
C VAL A 14 3.23 -41.26 -24.92
N ARG A 15 3.05 -39.94 -24.68
CA ARG A 15 3.86 -38.88 -25.24
C ARG A 15 4.43 -38.06 -24.12
N THR A 16 5.68 -37.60 -24.29
CA THR A 16 6.40 -36.80 -23.29
C THR A 16 6.97 -35.56 -23.94
N TRP A 17 6.93 -34.45 -23.20
CA TRP A 17 7.56 -33.19 -23.54
C TRP A 17 8.49 -32.76 -22.43
N HIS A 18 9.65 -32.25 -22.80
CA HIS A 18 10.66 -31.81 -21.87
C HIS A 18 11.11 -30.39 -22.21
N ASN A 19 11.17 -29.52 -21.18
CA ASN A 19 11.60 -28.14 -21.28
C ASN A 19 12.75 -27.88 -20.28
N ILE A 20 13.56 -26.87 -20.57
CA ILE A 20 14.52 -26.35 -19.60
C ILE A 20 13.74 -25.64 -18.51
N ALA A 21 14.06 -25.93 -17.24
CA ALA A 21 13.48 -25.29 -16.07
C ALA A 21 14.48 -24.34 -15.41
N THR A 22 13.94 -23.39 -14.64
CA THR A 22 14.71 -22.44 -13.83
C THR A 22 15.43 -23.18 -12.69
N GLY A 23 16.70 -22.85 -12.44
CA GLY A 23 17.53 -23.47 -11.40
C GLY A 23 17.20 -22.97 -10.00
N THR A 24 16.90 -21.67 -9.86
CA THR A 24 16.59 -21.03 -8.60
C THR A 24 15.44 -20.02 -8.77
N VAL A 25 14.70 -19.79 -7.70
CA VAL A 25 13.73 -18.69 -7.61
C VAL A 25 14.16 -17.76 -6.49
N ALA A 26 14.36 -16.50 -6.82
CA ALA A 26 14.60 -15.44 -5.86
C ALA A 26 13.34 -14.55 -5.76
N THR A 27 13.02 -14.14 -4.55
CA THR A 27 11.90 -13.23 -4.30
C THR A 27 12.33 -12.11 -3.36
N ARG A 28 11.72 -10.94 -3.54
CA ARG A 28 11.89 -9.79 -2.67
C ARG A 28 10.55 -9.13 -2.44
N ASP A 29 10.34 -8.64 -1.23
CA ASP A 29 9.19 -7.84 -0.88
C ASP A 29 9.59 -6.67 0.01
N TYR A 30 8.64 -5.79 0.29
CA TYR A 30 8.79 -4.66 1.20
C TYR A 30 7.61 -4.65 2.17
N ASN A 31 7.93 -4.57 3.46
CA ASN A 31 6.96 -4.38 4.52
C ASN A 31 7.29 -3.13 5.32
N TYR A 32 6.42 -2.11 5.26
CA TYR A 32 6.63 -0.85 5.98
C TYR A 32 6.67 -1.01 7.50
N ARG A 33 6.09 -2.09 8.04
CA ARG A 33 6.12 -2.40 9.48
C ARG A 33 7.51 -2.84 9.95
N THR A 34 8.34 -3.33 9.04
CA THR A 34 9.71 -3.78 9.26
C THR A 34 10.64 -3.19 8.20
N ALA A 35 10.54 -1.87 7.98
CA ALA A 35 11.13 -1.18 6.84
C ALA A 35 12.66 -1.32 6.71
N ALA A 36 13.38 -1.53 7.81
CA ALA A 36 14.82 -1.72 7.83
C ALA A 36 15.27 -3.18 7.64
N THR A 37 14.32 -4.13 7.64
CA THR A 37 14.60 -5.56 7.49
C THR A 37 14.61 -5.95 6.02
N PRO A 38 15.74 -6.45 5.46
CA PRO A 38 15.76 -6.97 4.09
C PRO A 38 14.80 -8.16 3.96
N MET A 39 14.03 -8.17 2.86
CA MET A 39 13.06 -9.22 2.60
C MET A 39 13.38 -9.94 1.29
N ASP A 40 14.55 -10.58 1.24
CA ASP A 40 15.03 -11.37 0.13
C ASP A 40 15.06 -12.85 0.52
N ALA A 41 14.61 -13.72 -0.38
CA ALA A 41 14.75 -15.17 -0.25
C ALA A 41 15.12 -15.79 -1.60
N THR A 42 16.03 -16.77 -1.59
CA THR A 42 16.43 -17.49 -2.80
C THR A 42 16.38 -18.98 -2.50
N VAL A 43 15.63 -19.73 -3.29
CA VAL A 43 15.38 -21.14 -3.06
C VAL A 43 15.67 -21.96 -4.31
N SER A 44 16.30 -23.14 -4.11
CA SER A 44 16.37 -24.20 -5.10
C SER A 44 15.90 -25.51 -4.46
N VAL A 45 14.78 -26.05 -4.90
CA VAL A 45 14.18 -27.29 -4.35
C VAL A 45 14.76 -28.55 -5.02
N ARG A 46 15.51 -28.40 -6.10
CA ARG A 46 16.12 -29.52 -6.83
C ARG A 46 17.44 -29.12 -7.47
N HIS A 47 18.53 -29.66 -6.94
CA HIS A 47 19.88 -29.34 -7.40
C HIS A 47 20.40 -30.27 -8.51
N ASP A 48 19.75 -31.43 -8.72
CA ASP A 48 20.14 -32.48 -9.68
C ASP A 48 19.32 -32.44 -10.98
N ALA A 49 18.40 -31.50 -11.13
CA ALA A 49 17.66 -31.34 -12.36
C ALA A 49 18.49 -30.60 -13.42
N VAL A 50 18.19 -30.83 -14.69
CA VAL A 50 18.70 -30.01 -15.79
C VAL A 50 17.98 -28.66 -15.75
N THR A 51 18.55 -27.74 -14.98
CA THR A 51 18.01 -26.41 -14.73
C THR A 51 19.08 -25.37 -14.98
N THR A 52 18.66 -24.16 -15.31
CA THR A 52 19.57 -23.04 -15.54
C THR A 52 18.92 -21.72 -15.16
N GLY A 53 19.74 -20.78 -14.67
CA GLY A 53 19.33 -19.42 -14.40
C GLY A 53 18.50 -19.25 -13.14
N GLU A 54 18.11 -18.02 -12.92
CA GLU A 54 17.30 -17.56 -11.78
C GLU A 54 16.04 -16.86 -12.30
N HIS A 55 14.90 -17.16 -11.68
CA HIS A 55 13.67 -16.41 -11.84
C HIS A 55 13.50 -15.47 -10.65
N TYR A 56 13.70 -14.18 -10.85
CA TYR A 56 13.50 -13.16 -9.84
C TYR A 56 12.05 -12.65 -9.84
N ARG A 57 11.44 -12.62 -8.66
CA ARG A 57 10.07 -12.13 -8.44
C ARG A 57 10.08 -11.04 -7.39
N TYR A 58 9.55 -9.87 -7.75
CA TYR A 58 9.36 -8.75 -6.84
C TYR A 58 7.90 -8.67 -6.38
N ALA A 59 7.70 -8.16 -5.16
CA ALA A 59 6.36 -7.95 -4.57
C ALA A 59 5.54 -9.26 -4.43
N ALA A 60 6.22 -10.39 -4.17
CA ALA A 60 5.55 -11.59 -3.68
C ALA A 60 5.14 -11.32 -2.22
N PRO A 61 3.84 -11.25 -1.88
CA PRO A 61 3.39 -10.81 -0.56
C PRO A 61 3.75 -11.85 0.49
N TYR A 62 4.64 -11.50 1.40
CA TYR A 62 4.96 -12.30 2.57
C TYR A 62 5.32 -11.40 3.75
N ARG A 63 5.22 -11.95 4.95
CA ARG A 63 5.40 -11.21 6.19
C ARG A 63 6.85 -11.18 6.64
N ASP A 64 7.48 -12.35 6.62
CA ASP A 64 8.85 -12.57 7.08
C ASP A 64 9.64 -13.33 6.02
N VAL A 65 10.96 -13.20 6.02
CA VAL A 65 11.83 -13.87 5.04
C VAL A 65 11.80 -15.39 5.23
N GLY A 66 11.80 -15.87 6.48
CA GLY A 66 11.94 -17.28 6.81
C GLY A 66 13.35 -17.80 6.58
N ASP A 67 13.52 -19.11 6.75
CA ASP A 67 14.78 -19.81 6.48
C ASP A 67 14.76 -20.39 5.06
N ASP A 68 15.46 -19.76 4.14
CA ASP A 68 15.54 -20.16 2.74
C ASP A 68 16.43 -21.39 2.49
N ALA A 69 17.22 -21.79 3.47
CA ALA A 69 18.00 -23.04 3.45
C ALA A 69 17.17 -24.24 3.93
N SER A 70 16.03 -24.03 4.58
CA SER A 70 15.19 -25.11 5.06
C SER A 70 14.44 -25.80 3.92
N PRO A 71 14.38 -27.15 3.89
CA PRO A 71 13.54 -27.89 2.94
C PRO A 71 12.04 -27.70 3.23
N GLU A 72 11.68 -27.34 4.46
CA GLU A 72 10.31 -27.03 4.89
C GLU A 72 10.29 -25.65 5.57
N PRO A 73 10.31 -24.56 4.79
CA PRO A 73 10.33 -23.21 5.34
C PRO A 73 9.02 -22.89 6.06
N GLU A 74 9.09 -21.94 6.99
CA GLU A 74 7.94 -21.48 7.75
C GLU A 74 6.82 -20.99 6.81
N THR A 75 5.59 -21.40 7.10
CA THR A 75 4.41 -21.08 6.30
C THR A 75 4.25 -19.55 6.13
N GLU A 76 3.95 -19.13 4.90
CA GLU A 76 3.77 -17.73 4.51
C GLU A 76 5.03 -16.86 4.62
N SER A 77 6.20 -17.45 4.77
CA SER A 77 7.48 -16.76 4.68
C SER A 77 7.91 -16.51 3.23
N GLY A 78 8.89 -15.64 3.03
CA GLY A 78 9.52 -15.43 1.72
C GLY A 78 10.12 -16.70 1.15
N ALA A 79 10.81 -17.49 1.98
CA ALA A 79 11.34 -18.80 1.62
C ALA A 79 10.25 -19.79 1.22
N PHE A 80 9.13 -19.81 1.93
CA PHE A 80 7.97 -20.67 1.60
C PHE A 80 7.40 -20.31 0.21
N TYR A 81 7.18 -19.06 -0.08
CA TYR A 81 6.67 -18.64 -1.39
C TYR A 81 7.68 -18.87 -2.52
N ALA A 82 8.95 -18.61 -2.28
CA ALA A 82 10.02 -18.92 -3.24
C ALA A 82 10.09 -20.42 -3.54
N HIS A 83 9.92 -21.27 -2.53
CA HIS A 83 9.84 -22.72 -2.66
C HIS A 83 8.65 -23.14 -3.56
N ILE A 84 7.45 -22.63 -3.28
CA ILE A 84 6.25 -22.91 -4.09
C ILE A 84 6.45 -22.44 -5.53
N HIS A 85 7.00 -21.26 -5.75
CA HIS A 85 7.27 -20.77 -7.09
C HIS A 85 8.29 -21.61 -7.83
N HIS A 86 9.34 -22.09 -7.16
CA HIS A 86 10.31 -22.97 -7.77
C HIS A 86 9.70 -24.34 -8.12
N GLU A 87 8.89 -24.94 -7.25
CA GLU A 87 8.13 -26.15 -7.56
C GLU A 87 7.27 -25.95 -8.81
N ARG A 88 6.60 -24.80 -8.93
CA ARG A 88 5.78 -24.45 -10.11
C ARG A 88 6.62 -24.31 -11.39
N GLU A 89 7.82 -23.77 -11.32
CA GLU A 89 8.75 -23.71 -12.44
C GLU A 89 9.24 -25.12 -12.82
N LEU A 90 9.58 -25.96 -11.86
CA LEU A 90 9.99 -27.34 -12.10
C LEU A 90 8.84 -28.17 -12.72
N ASN A 91 7.59 -27.92 -12.36
CA ASN A 91 6.41 -28.56 -12.96
C ASN A 91 6.29 -28.30 -14.46
N LYS A 92 6.91 -27.25 -14.99
CA LYS A 92 6.95 -26.95 -16.44
C LYS A 92 8.02 -27.74 -17.17
N SER A 93 8.95 -28.40 -16.47
CA SER A 93 10.09 -29.09 -17.08
C SER A 93 9.67 -30.32 -17.88
N ALA A 94 8.60 -30.99 -17.51
CA ALA A 94 8.10 -32.15 -18.21
C ALA A 94 6.57 -32.21 -18.21
N ARG A 95 6.01 -32.75 -19.28
CA ARG A 95 4.58 -33.07 -19.41
C ARG A 95 4.44 -34.45 -20.03
N ILE A 96 3.42 -35.14 -19.59
CA ILE A 96 3.06 -36.47 -20.08
C ILE A 96 1.61 -36.44 -20.52
N HIS A 97 1.35 -36.99 -21.68
CA HIS A 97 0.02 -37.27 -22.17
C HIS A 97 -0.10 -38.79 -22.49
N LEU A 98 -1.17 -39.38 -22.05
CA LEU A 98 -1.47 -40.79 -22.32
C LEU A 98 -2.96 -41.01 -22.42
N PHE A 99 -3.34 -42.15 -22.96
CA PHE A 99 -4.70 -42.66 -22.94
C PHE A 99 -4.83 -43.87 -22.02
N SER A 100 -6.03 -44.05 -21.47
CA SER A 100 -6.39 -45.18 -20.63
C SER A 100 -7.83 -45.58 -20.84
N ASN A 101 -8.19 -46.77 -20.41
CA ASN A 101 -9.54 -47.25 -20.27
C ASN A 101 -10.02 -47.30 -18.79
N ALA A 102 -9.22 -46.82 -17.87
CA ALA A 102 -9.53 -46.80 -16.44
C ALA A 102 -10.50 -45.67 -16.10
N ALA A 103 -11.68 -46.02 -15.62
CA ALA A 103 -12.76 -45.05 -15.34
C ALA A 103 -12.61 -44.31 -14.03
N HIS A 104 -11.70 -44.73 -13.13
CA HIS A 104 -11.52 -44.19 -11.81
C HIS A 104 -10.43 -43.09 -11.71
N LEU A 105 -9.74 -42.79 -12.80
CA LEU A 105 -8.67 -41.83 -12.83
C LEU A 105 -9.22 -40.41 -12.60
N THR A 106 -8.61 -39.69 -11.67
CA THR A 106 -8.96 -38.30 -11.34
C THR A 106 -7.68 -37.43 -11.18
N PRO A 107 -7.78 -36.14 -11.45
CA PRO A 107 -6.66 -35.21 -11.14
C PRO A 107 -6.25 -35.28 -9.68
N GLY A 108 -4.94 -35.20 -9.42
CA GLY A 108 -4.35 -35.30 -8.10
C GLY A 108 -3.90 -36.69 -7.69
N GLN A 109 -4.33 -37.74 -8.41
CA GLN A 109 -3.83 -39.10 -8.19
C GLN A 109 -2.44 -39.30 -8.81
N VAL A 110 -1.69 -40.26 -8.26
CA VAL A 110 -0.46 -40.77 -8.86
C VAL A 110 -0.77 -42.09 -9.57
N LEU A 111 -0.56 -42.10 -10.88
CA LEU A 111 -0.70 -43.28 -11.71
C LEU A 111 0.66 -44.00 -11.78
N GLU A 112 0.70 -45.26 -11.34
CA GLU A 112 1.87 -46.12 -11.42
C GLU A 112 1.61 -47.21 -12.50
N PRO A 113 2.12 -47.04 -13.71
CA PRO A 113 2.01 -48.07 -14.75
C PRO A 113 2.82 -49.30 -14.41
N LEU A 114 2.24 -50.48 -14.59
CA LEU A 114 2.91 -51.77 -14.39
C LEU A 114 3.45 -52.31 -15.71
N GLY A 115 4.53 -53.09 -15.63
CA GLY A 115 5.11 -53.74 -16.79
C GLY A 115 6.32 -53.00 -17.36
N ASP A 116 6.57 -53.17 -18.63
CA ASP A 116 7.70 -52.59 -19.35
C ASP A 116 7.34 -51.13 -19.74
N VAL A 117 7.73 -50.16 -18.92
CA VAL A 117 7.43 -48.73 -19.08
C VAL A 117 8.68 -47.93 -19.43
N ILE A 118 8.47 -46.83 -20.16
CA ILE A 118 9.52 -45.87 -20.46
C ILE A 118 10.03 -45.21 -19.19
N ALA A 119 11.29 -44.76 -19.21
CA ALA A 119 11.95 -44.20 -18.02
C ALA A 119 11.16 -43.03 -17.37
N ALA A 120 10.47 -42.22 -18.16
CA ALA A 120 9.68 -41.10 -17.68
C ALA A 120 8.48 -41.49 -16.82
N LEU A 121 8.02 -42.74 -16.88
CA LEU A 121 6.87 -43.25 -16.13
C LEU A 121 7.25 -44.12 -14.94
N LYS A 122 8.53 -44.45 -14.75
CA LYS A 122 8.98 -45.40 -13.73
C LYS A 122 8.62 -45.04 -12.30
N GLU A 123 8.66 -43.76 -11.98
CA GLU A 123 8.31 -43.24 -10.64
C GLU A 123 6.83 -42.86 -10.51
N GLY A 124 6.03 -43.06 -11.57
CA GLY A 124 4.63 -42.68 -11.62
C GLY A 124 4.40 -41.35 -12.30
N VAL A 125 3.13 -41.03 -12.45
CA VAL A 125 2.63 -39.81 -13.09
C VAL A 125 1.60 -39.15 -12.19
N VAL A 126 1.82 -37.90 -11.83
CA VAL A 126 0.79 -37.08 -11.19
C VAL A 126 -0.21 -36.63 -12.26
N LEU A 127 -1.47 -36.96 -12.08
CA LEU A 127 -2.54 -36.60 -13.01
C LEU A 127 -2.95 -35.15 -12.79
N THR A 128 -2.88 -34.33 -13.84
CA THR A 128 -3.21 -32.91 -13.76
C THR A 128 -4.52 -32.56 -14.46
N LEU A 129 -4.87 -33.31 -15.50
CA LEU A 129 -6.10 -33.16 -16.24
C LEU A 129 -6.54 -34.51 -16.74
N VAL A 130 -7.81 -34.85 -16.53
CA VAL A 130 -8.43 -36.09 -17.04
C VAL A 130 -9.71 -35.75 -17.78
N THR A 131 -9.84 -36.26 -19.01
CA THR A 131 -11.04 -36.11 -19.79
C THR A 131 -11.55 -37.48 -20.22
N PHE A 132 -12.87 -37.66 -20.16
CA PHE A 132 -13.56 -38.91 -20.51
C PHE A 132 -14.32 -38.71 -21.78
N ARG A 133 -14.23 -39.71 -22.65
CA ARG A 133 -15.06 -39.81 -23.86
C ARG A 133 -15.59 -41.24 -23.96
N GLY A 134 -16.90 -41.33 -24.01
CA GLY A 134 -17.56 -42.62 -24.15
C GLY A 134 -18.92 -42.47 -24.84
N ALA A 135 -19.35 -43.51 -25.52
CA ALA A 135 -20.68 -43.63 -26.08
C ALA A 135 -21.19 -45.06 -25.84
N ARG A 136 -22.48 -45.26 -26.00
CA ARG A 136 -23.13 -46.54 -25.72
C ARG A 136 -22.56 -47.68 -26.58
N ASP A 137 -22.07 -47.38 -27.75
CA ASP A 137 -21.53 -48.28 -28.78
C ASP A 137 -20.01 -48.19 -28.95
N SER A 138 -19.35 -47.42 -28.11
CA SER A 138 -17.88 -47.26 -28.15
C SER A 138 -17.25 -47.52 -26.81
N ARG A 139 -15.97 -47.92 -26.84
CA ARG A 139 -15.15 -48.08 -25.61
C ARG A 139 -14.91 -46.75 -24.92
N LEU A 140 -14.80 -46.80 -23.60
CA LEU A 140 -14.37 -45.64 -22.80
C LEU A 140 -12.93 -45.26 -23.19
N HIS A 141 -12.75 -43.99 -23.56
CA HIS A 141 -11.47 -43.37 -23.79
C HIS A 141 -11.23 -42.32 -22.70
N VAL A 142 -10.16 -42.51 -21.95
CA VAL A 142 -9.71 -41.53 -20.94
C VAL A 142 -8.43 -40.90 -21.45
N SER A 143 -8.46 -39.60 -21.67
CA SER A 143 -7.28 -38.82 -22.04
C SER A 143 -6.72 -38.18 -20.77
N VAL A 144 -5.46 -38.39 -20.50
CA VAL A 144 -4.79 -38.00 -19.27
C VAL A 144 -3.59 -37.13 -19.58
N TRP A 145 -3.55 -35.95 -18.94
CA TRP A 145 -2.37 -35.13 -18.86
C TRP A 145 -1.78 -35.22 -17.46
N GLY A 146 -0.46 -35.27 -17.37
CA GLY A 146 0.24 -35.34 -16.12
C GLY A 146 1.67 -34.87 -16.22
N MET A 147 2.38 -35.05 -15.15
CA MET A 147 3.82 -34.80 -15.02
C MET A 147 4.49 -35.97 -14.27
N PRO A 148 5.80 -36.20 -14.43
CA PRO A 148 6.49 -37.20 -13.65
C PRO A 148 6.30 -36.95 -12.15
N TYR A 149 5.95 -38.00 -11.41
CA TYR A 149 5.90 -37.95 -9.94
C TYR A 149 7.31 -37.92 -9.37
N THR A 150 7.49 -37.18 -8.30
CA THR A 150 8.67 -37.19 -7.46
C THR A 150 8.32 -36.86 -6.01
N GLU A 151 9.02 -37.45 -5.07
CA GLU A 151 8.90 -37.15 -3.64
C GLU A 151 9.65 -35.87 -3.25
N ARG A 152 10.45 -35.29 -4.16
CA ARG A 152 11.35 -34.16 -3.88
C ARG A 152 10.64 -32.80 -3.92
N TYR A 153 9.56 -32.70 -4.68
CA TYR A 153 8.73 -31.48 -4.76
C TYR A 153 7.30 -31.82 -5.16
N CYS A 154 6.38 -30.95 -4.72
CA CYS A 154 4.96 -31.13 -4.99
C CYS A 154 4.54 -30.62 -6.36
N PHE A 155 3.44 -31.16 -6.88
CA PHE A 155 2.73 -30.52 -7.97
C PHE A 155 2.13 -29.19 -7.51
N ARG A 156 2.39 -28.14 -8.30
CA ARG A 156 1.76 -26.82 -8.14
C ARG A 156 1.06 -26.43 -9.43
N PRO A 157 -0.24 -26.11 -9.40
CA PRO A 157 -0.97 -25.65 -10.57
C PRO A 157 -0.41 -24.33 -11.10
N ALA A 158 -0.76 -23.99 -12.35
CA ALA A 158 -0.42 -22.70 -12.91
C ALA A 158 -0.96 -21.56 -12.03
N GLU A 159 -0.18 -20.50 -11.90
CA GLU A 159 -0.58 -19.32 -11.17
C GLU A 159 -1.72 -18.60 -11.91
N ILE A 160 -2.78 -18.28 -11.18
CA ILE A 160 -3.86 -17.45 -11.69
C ILE A 160 -3.42 -15.99 -11.48
N PRO A 161 -3.48 -15.14 -12.52
CA PRO A 161 -3.19 -13.73 -12.36
C PRO A 161 -4.03 -13.10 -11.26
N ARG A 162 -3.38 -12.41 -10.33
CA ARG A 162 -4.09 -11.67 -9.28
C ARG A 162 -4.82 -10.47 -9.90
N PRO A 163 -6.02 -10.14 -9.40
CA PRO A 163 -6.66 -8.89 -9.79
C PRO A 163 -5.82 -7.70 -9.31
N GLU A 164 -5.75 -6.66 -10.14
CA GLU A 164 -5.00 -5.46 -9.86
C GLU A 164 -5.91 -4.23 -9.87
N ILE A 165 -5.62 -3.25 -9.03
CA ILE A 165 -6.30 -1.96 -8.99
C ILE A 165 -5.25 -0.87 -9.22
N HIS A 166 -5.25 -0.27 -10.40
CA HIS A 166 -4.30 0.76 -10.79
C HIS A 166 -4.82 2.20 -10.57
N GLY A 167 -6.09 2.35 -10.22
CA GLY A 167 -6.68 3.61 -9.83
C GLY A 167 -6.87 3.73 -8.33
N THR A 168 -7.80 4.59 -7.94
CA THR A 168 -8.21 4.76 -6.55
C THR A 168 -9.64 4.30 -6.33
N LEU A 169 -9.95 3.84 -5.13
CA LEU A 169 -11.30 3.57 -4.67
C LEU A 169 -11.73 4.63 -3.66
N PRO A 170 -12.98 5.11 -3.72
CA PRO A 170 -13.50 6.02 -2.73
C PRO A 170 -13.75 5.31 -1.39
N ALA A 171 -13.43 6.01 -0.32
CA ALA A 171 -13.69 5.57 1.05
C ALA A 171 -13.91 6.78 1.96
N ARG A 172 -14.32 6.53 3.19
CA ARG A 172 -14.40 7.54 4.25
C ARG A 172 -13.64 7.07 5.48
N THR A 173 -12.98 8.00 6.13
CA THR A 173 -12.40 7.75 7.45
C THR A 173 -13.50 7.51 8.48
N GLU A 174 -13.25 6.61 9.41
CA GLU A 174 -14.20 6.29 10.49
C GLU A 174 -13.58 6.52 11.86
N SER A 175 -14.36 7.15 12.74
CA SER A 175 -14.16 7.13 14.18
C SER A 175 -15.18 6.19 14.84
N ARG A 176 -15.00 5.90 16.13
CA ARG A 176 -15.97 5.14 16.93
C ARG A 176 -17.26 5.92 17.17
N GLU A 177 -17.18 7.24 17.15
CA GLU A 177 -18.30 8.14 17.33
C GLU A 177 -18.56 8.95 16.03
N LYS A 178 -19.79 9.01 15.64
CA LYS A 178 -20.19 9.77 14.44
C LYS A 178 -19.90 11.26 14.63
N ASN A 179 -19.31 11.88 13.61
CA ASN A 179 -18.92 13.29 13.58
C ASN A 179 -17.94 13.70 14.70
N ASP A 180 -17.13 12.76 15.17
CA ASP A 180 -16.05 13.07 16.09
C ASP A 180 -15.11 14.10 15.45
N ILE A 181 -14.79 15.17 16.19
CA ILE A 181 -13.86 16.22 15.76
C ILE A 181 -12.39 15.83 15.95
N TYR A 182 -12.15 14.70 16.58
CA TYR A 182 -10.81 14.15 16.76
C TYR A 182 -10.58 12.95 15.86
N ALA A 183 -9.38 12.84 15.32
CA ALA A 183 -9.01 11.72 14.48
C ALA A 183 -8.94 10.43 15.31
N HIS A 184 -9.47 9.34 14.74
CA HIS A 184 -9.35 7.99 15.28
C HIS A 184 -8.11 7.32 14.68
N LEU A 185 -7.03 7.29 15.44
CA LEU A 185 -5.73 6.75 15.04
C LEU A 185 -5.36 5.54 15.90
N ASP A 186 -4.60 4.62 15.30
CA ASP A 186 -3.90 3.59 16.09
C ASP A 186 -2.53 4.10 16.60
N GLU A 187 -1.78 3.24 17.27
CA GLU A 187 -0.47 3.57 17.85
C GLU A 187 0.57 3.98 16.80
N GLN A 188 0.39 3.59 15.53
CA GLN A 188 1.24 3.94 14.42
C GLN A 188 0.74 5.13 13.59
N GLY A 189 -0.33 5.80 14.04
CA GLY A 189 -0.92 6.94 13.32
C GLY A 189 -1.70 6.55 12.06
N ARG A 190 -2.19 5.32 11.98
CA ARG A 190 -3.00 4.82 10.87
C ARG A 190 -4.48 5.09 11.11
N TYR A 191 -5.23 5.12 10.01
CA TYR A 191 -6.65 5.42 9.98
C TYR A 191 -7.50 4.19 9.74
N ARG A 192 -8.68 4.15 10.35
CA ARG A 192 -9.74 3.24 9.94
C ARG A 192 -10.56 3.89 8.82
N VAL A 193 -10.89 3.11 7.80
CA VAL A 193 -11.69 3.58 6.66
C VAL A 193 -12.81 2.59 6.35
N ARG A 194 -13.89 3.10 5.75
CA ARG A 194 -14.93 2.29 5.12
C ARG A 194 -14.92 2.57 3.63
N LEU A 195 -14.75 1.52 2.83
CA LEU A 195 -14.86 1.60 1.38
C LEU A 195 -16.31 1.89 0.99
N ASP A 196 -16.49 2.69 -0.04
CA ASP A 196 -17.82 3.15 -0.47
C ASP A 196 -18.78 2.02 -0.84
N PHE A 197 -18.26 0.93 -1.40
CA PHE A 197 -19.03 -0.26 -1.74
C PHE A 197 -19.29 -1.20 -0.56
N ASP A 198 -18.73 -0.96 0.62
CA ASP A 198 -18.91 -1.84 1.77
C ASP A 198 -20.32 -1.72 2.35
N ARG A 199 -21.05 -2.84 2.31
CA ARG A 199 -22.40 -2.99 2.83
C ARG A 199 -22.47 -3.92 4.05
N SER A 200 -21.34 -4.22 4.66
CA SER A 200 -21.23 -5.21 5.73
C SER A 200 -22.01 -4.86 7.01
N GLY A 201 -22.33 -3.58 7.21
CA GLY A 201 -23.02 -3.11 8.42
C GLY A 201 -22.17 -3.22 9.69
N SER A 202 -20.84 -3.31 9.57
CA SER A 202 -19.94 -3.27 10.71
C SER A 202 -20.08 -1.98 11.51
N GLU A 203 -19.80 -2.04 12.81
CA GLU A 203 -19.87 -0.87 13.68
C GLU A 203 -18.91 0.24 13.23
N PRO A 204 -19.24 1.52 13.49
CA PRO A 204 -18.34 2.64 13.22
C PRO A 204 -16.95 2.45 13.86
N GLY A 205 -15.91 2.75 13.11
CA GLY A 205 -14.51 2.57 13.53
C GLY A 205 -13.95 1.16 13.34
N TYR A 206 -14.73 0.22 12.80
CA TYR A 206 -14.34 -1.17 12.55
C TYR A 206 -14.45 -1.56 11.07
N GLY A 207 -14.67 -0.61 10.17
CA GLY A 207 -14.65 -0.86 8.74
C GLY A 207 -13.25 -1.19 8.23
N TYR A 208 -13.13 -1.98 7.19
CA TYR A 208 -11.96 -2.39 6.44
C TYR A 208 -10.70 -2.67 7.28
N LEU A 209 -9.66 -1.84 7.12
CA LEU A 209 -8.34 -2.04 7.75
C LEU A 209 -7.81 -0.74 8.36
N TRP A 210 -6.78 -0.86 9.19
CA TRP A 210 -5.92 0.25 9.55
C TRP A 210 -4.98 0.58 8.40
N LEU A 211 -5.09 1.77 7.81
CA LEU A 211 -4.31 2.23 6.67
C LEU A 211 -3.44 3.41 7.03
N ARG A 212 -2.19 3.38 6.59
CA ARG A 212 -1.34 4.56 6.60
C ARG A 212 -1.78 5.56 5.54
N MET A 213 -1.48 6.82 5.74
CA MET A 213 -1.74 7.90 4.78
C MET A 213 -0.45 8.42 4.18
N ALA A 214 -0.42 8.55 2.85
CA ALA A 214 0.64 9.27 2.17
C ALA A 214 0.61 10.76 2.56
N LYS A 215 1.78 11.35 2.73
CA LYS A 215 1.95 12.76 3.14
C LYS A 215 3.01 13.41 2.26
N PRO A 216 2.92 14.72 2.01
CA PRO A 216 3.94 15.43 1.23
C PRO A 216 5.34 15.38 1.85
N TYR A 217 5.42 15.25 3.17
CA TYR A 217 6.65 15.23 3.93
C TYR A 217 6.49 14.34 5.15
N ALA A 218 7.40 13.39 5.33
CA ALA A 218 7.36 12.42 6.42
C ALA A 218 8.77 11.96 6.83
N GLY A 219 8.97 11.72 8.12
CA GLY A 219 10.19 11.21 8.71
C GLY A 219 9.97 10.84 10.16
N ASP A 220 11.05 10.54 10.88
CA ASP A 220 10.96 10.04 12.25
C ASP A 220 10.31 11.06 13.21
N THR A 221 10.89 12.25 13.33
CA THR A 221 10.40 13.31 14.23
C THR A 221 9.85 14.52 13.48
N LEU A 222 9.65 14.38 12.17
CA LEU A 222 9.30 15.47 11.27
C LEU A 222 8.22 15.03 10.28
N GLY A 223 7.56 15.99 9.64
CA GLY A 223 6.56 15.71 8.64
C GLY A 223 5.40 16.69 8.62
N TRP A 224 4.48 16.45 7.73
CA TRP A 224 3.21 17.17 7.63
C TRP A 224 2.10 16.34 8.27
N HIS A 225 1.65 16.74 9.46
CA HIS A 225 0.68 15.99 10.27
C HIS A 225 -0.62 16.78 10.43
N THR A 226 -1.61 16.43 9.62
CA THR A 226 -2.98 16.99 9.64
C THR A 226 -3.98 15.84 9.74
N PRO A 227 -4.27 15.34 10.96
CA PRO A 227 -5.11 14.18 11.15
C PRO A 227 -6.51 14.36 10.57
N LEU A 228 -6.97 13.36 9.81
CA LEU A 228 -8.30 13.32 9.22
C LEU A 228 -9.34 12.94 10.27
N ILE A 229 -10.46 13.65 10.28
CA ILE A 229 -11.57 13.36 11.19
C ILE A 229 -12.60 12.41 10.56
N ASP A 230 -13.54 11.94 11.37
CA ASP A 230 -14.63 11.08 10.93
C ASP A 230 -15.36 11.63 9.70
N GLY A 231 -15.71 10.75 8.78
CA GLY A 231 -16.47 11.08 7.58
C GLY A 231 -15.69 11.77 6.47
N THR A 232 -14.38 11.98 6.61
CA THR A 232 -13.56 12.56 5.54
C THR A 232 -13.50 11.63 4.35
N GLU A 233 -13.87 12.11 3.16
CA GLU A 233 -13.70 11.35 1.92
C GLU A 233 -12.22 11.22 1.57
N VAL A 234 -11.79 10.00 1.26
CA VAL A 234 -10.42 9.67 0.91
C VAL A 234 -10.36 8.79 -0.33
N ALA A 235 -9.25 8.90 -1.05
CA ALA A 235 -8.92 8.01 -2.16
C ALA A 235 -7.96 6.94 -1.66
N ILE A 236 -8.33 5.67 -1.83
CA ILE A 236 -7.50 4.53 -1.49
C ILE A 236 -6.76 4.06 -2.72
N ALA A 237 -5.44 4.10 -2.67
CA ALA A 237 -4.55 3.57 -3.69
C ALA A 237 -3.93 2.25 -3.23
N PHE A 238 -3.32 1.54 -4.17
CA PHE A 238 -2.76 0.21 -3.96
C PHE A 238 -1.34 0.17 -4.50
N SER A 239 -0.37 -0.11 -3.64
CA SER A 239 1.03 -0.24 -4.06
C SER A 239 1.18 -1.37 -5.07
N ASN A 240 1.82 -1.11 -6.20
CA ASN A 240 1.97 -2.05 -7.32
C ASN A 240 0.62 -2.56 -7.89
N GLY A 241 -0.49 -1.88 -7.65
CA GLY A 241 -1.81 -2.37 -8.00
C GLY A 241 -2.31 -3.55 -7.15
N ASP A 242 -1.56 -3.97 -6.15
CA ASP A 242 -1.87 -5.12 -5.31
C ASP A 242 -3.00 -4.79 -4.35
N ILE A 243 -4.10 -5.55 -4.44
CA ILE A 243 -5.30 -5.38 -3.61
C ILE A 243 -5.03 -5.57 -2.10
N ASP A 244 -3.93 -6.20 -1.73
CA ASP A 244 -3.52 -6.43 -0.35
C ASP A 244 -2.58 -5.32 0.19
N LEU A 245 -2.24 -4.32 -0.62
CA LEU A 245 -1.35 -3.22 -0.25
C LEU A 245 -2.02 -1.84 -0.35
N PRO A 246 -3.17 -1.64 0.33
CA PRO A 246 -3.88 -0.38 0.32
C PRO A 246 -3.21 0.68 1.18
N TYR A 247 -3.34 1.94 0.77
CA TYR A 247 -3.01 3.11 1.58
C TYR A 247 -3.89 4.30 1.19
N ILE A 248 -4.05 5.27 2.09
CA ILE A 248 -4.75 6.52 1.78
C ILE A 248 -3.82 7.41 0.96
N ALA A 249 -4.19 7.68 -0.28
CA ALA A 249 -3.40 8.53 -1.16
C ALA A 249 -3.59 10.02 -0.83
N TYR A 250 -4.84 10.44 -0.64
CA TYR A 250 -5.21 11.83 -0.33
C TYR A 250 -6.66 11.91 0.16
N ALA A 251 -7.02 13.09 0.70
CA ALA A 251 -8.38 13.45 1.07
C ALA A 251 -9.03 14.34 -0.01
N LEU A 252 -10.35 14.29 -0.10
CA LEU A 252 -11.15 15.11 -1.01
C LEU A 252 -12.27 15.83 -0.25
N HIS A 253 -12.66 16.98 -0.78
CA HIS A 253 -13.91 17.62 -0.39
C HIS A 253 -15.09 16.97 -1.10
N ASP A 254 -16.28 17.07 -0.51
CA ASP A 254 -17.54 16.58 -1.06
C ASP A 254 -18.69 17.53 -0.71
N SER A 255 -19.92 17.16 -1.06
CA SER A 255 -21.10 18.01 -0.82
C SER A 255 -21.41 18.25 0.66
N GLU A 256 -21.04 17.29 1.54
CA GLU A 256 -21.19 17.43 2.99
C GLU A 256 -20.03 18.19 3.64
N HIS A 257 -18.88 18.22 2.97
CA HIS A 257 -17.62 18.82 3.43
C HIS A 257 -17.03 19.71 2.32
N PRO A 258 -17.70 20.82 1.98
CA PRO A 258 -17.26 21.68 0.87
C PRO A 258 -15.92 22.35 1.15
N ASP A 259 -15.18 22.63 0.08
CA ASP A 259 -13.92 23.36 0.18
C ASP A 259 -14.17 24.77 0.73
N PRO A 260 -13.49 25.20 1.80
CA PRO A 260 -13.59 26.55 2.33
C PRO A 260 -13.06 27.63 1.37
N VAL A 261 -12.27 27.24 0.37
CA VAL A 261 -11.83 28.12 -0.72
C VAL A 261 -12.62 27.78 -1.97
N ASN A 262 -13.34 28.76 -2.50
CA ASN A 262 -14.24 28.61 -3.63
C ASN A 262 -14.17 29.82 -4.57
N ARG A 263 -15.10 29.93 -5.52
CA ARG A 263 -15.17 31.04 -6.49
C ARG A 263 -15.16 32.42 -5.83
N ASP A 264 -15.76 32.56 -4.65
CA ASP A 264 -15.96 33.86 -4.04
C ASP A 264 -14.74 34.38 -3.26
N ASN A 265 -13.86 33.48 -2.87
CA ASN A 265 -12.62 33.77 -2.12
C ASN A 265 -11.38 33.11 -2.71
N HIS A 266 -11.36 32.85 -4.01
CA HIS A 266 -10.33 32.09 -4.73
C HIS A 266 -8.91 32.69 -4.69
N THR A 267 -8.74 33.87 -4.13
CA THR A 267 -7.42 34.51 -3.91
C THR A 267 -6.79 34.12 -2.56
N ARG A 268 -7.47 33.26 -1.76
CA ARG A 268 -7.01 32.83 -0.45
C ARG A 268 -6.30 31.50 -0.49
N ASN A 269 -5.22 31.41 0.27
CA ASN A 269 -4.56 30.15 0.65
C ASN A 269 -4.82 29.91 2.13
N VAL A 270 -5.33 28.72 2.50
CA VAL A 270 -5.82 28.47 3.87
C VAL A 270 -5.38 27.08 4.33
N LEU A 271 -4.70 27.01 5.47
CA LEU A 271 -4.61 25.83 6.31
C LEU A 271 -5.51 26.06 7.53
N ARG A 272 -6.52 25.21 7.72
CA ARG A 272 -7.52 25.36 8.78
C ARG A 272 -7.78 24.02 9.46
N THR A 273 -7.81 24.02 10.78
CA THR A 273 -8.09 22.84 11.60
C THR A 273 -9.58 22.74 11.95
N PRO A 274 -10.07 21.56 12.43
CA PRO A 274 -11.44 21.43 12.90
C PRO A 274 -11.82 22.41 14.02
N ALA A 275 -10.87 22.77 14.87
CA ALA A 275 -11.07 23.79 15.93
C ALA A 275 -10.97 25.24 15.40
N ASN A 276 -10.92 25.44 14.09
CA ASN A 276 -10.82 26.74 13.44
C ASN A 276 -9.51 27.51 13.73
N ASN A 277 -8.45 26.82 14.17
CA ASN A 277 -7.12 27.39 14.10
C ASN A 277 -6.69 27.50 12.64
N LYS A 278 -6.04 28.58 12.25
CA LYS A 278 -5.75 28.79 10.83
C LYS A 278 -4.49 29.58 10.54
N LEU A 279 -3.87 29.24 9.42
CA LEU A 279 -2.98 30.10 8.66
C LEU A 279 -3.68 30.47 7.37
N ARG A 280 -3.92 31.75 7.15
CA ARG A 280 -4.58 32.29 5.96
C ARG A 280 -3.70 33.35 5.30
N MET A 281 -3.53 33.24 4.00
CA MET A 281 -2.85 34.22 3.17
C MET A 281 -3.82 34.71 2.09
N GLU A 282 -4.07 36.02 2.04
CA GLU A 282 -4.89 36.64 1.02
C GLU A 282 -3.99 37.30 -0.02
N ASP A 283 -4.13 36.91 -1.29
CA ASP A 283 -3.32 37.39 -2.41
C ASP A 283 -4.04 38.46 -3.25
N ARG A 284 -5.22 38.89 -2.86
CA ARG A 284 -5.98 39.93 -3.60
C ARG A 284 -5.18 41.20 -3.65
N ARG A 285 -4.92 41.69 -4.85
CA ARG A 285 -4.08 42.88 -5.07
C ARG A 285 -4.62 44.11 -4.32
N GLY A 286 -3.75 44.70 -3.49
CA GLY A 286 -4.06 45.84 -2.64
C GLY A 286 -4.76 45.49 -1.33
N GLU A 287 -5.06 44.22 -1.10
CA GLU A 287 -5.68 43.68 0.12
C GLU A 287 -4.86 42.53 0.72
N GLU A 288 -3.62 42.37 0.27
CA GLU A 288 -2.77 41.28 0.70
C GLU A 288 -2.58 41.28 2.23
N HIS A 289 -2.75 40.11 2.84
CA HIS A 289 -2.52 39.94 4.27
C HIS A 289 -2.27 38.50 4.67
N ILE A 290 -1.62 38.31 5.81
CA ILE A 290 -1.41 37.02 6.46
C ILE A 290 -2.07 37.06 7.83
N ARG A 291 -2.80 36.01 8.19
CA ARG A 291 -3.39 35.80 9.50
C ARG A 291 -3.00 34.42 10.05
N LEU A 292 -2.34 34.40 11.18
CA LEU A 292 -2.15 33.21 12.02
C LEU A 292 -3.02 33.38 13.26
N ALA A 293 -4.02 32.48 13.44
CA ALA A 293 -5.04 32.71 14.44
C ALA A 293 -5.50 31.44 15.14
N THR A 294 -5.83 31.56 16.42
CA THR A 294 -6.61 30.57 17.16
C THR A 294 -8.06 31.03 17.28
N GLU A 295 -9.00 30.08 17.34
CA GLU A 295 -10.40 30.39 17.64
C GLU A 295 -10.58 30.74 19.12
N TYR A 296 -9.97 29.96 20.01
CA TYR A 296 -9.98 30.22 21.44
C TYR A 296 -9.17 31.49 21.75
N GLY A 297 -9.76 32.38 22.57
CA GLY A 297 -9.12 33.62 22.97
C GLY A 297 -8.84 34.61 21.82
N LYS A 298 -9.23 34.28 20.60
CA LYS A 298 -9.04 35.11 19.40
C LYS A 298 -7.63 35.68 19.29
N THR A 299 -6.63 34.87 19.66
CA THR A 299 -5.22 35.26 19.52
C THR A 299 -4.84 35.27 18.04
N GLN A 300 -4.27 36.40 17.58
CA GLN A 300 -3.94 36.59 16.18
C GLN A 300 -2.60 37.30 16.02
N LEU A 301 -1.83 36.84 15.05
CA LEU A 301 -0.80 37.61 14.38
C LEU A 301 -1.33 37.97 12.99
N ASN A 302 -1.58 39.24 12.77
CA ASN A 302 -2.04 39.77 11.49
C ASN A 302 -0.93 40.61 10.87
N SER A 303 -0.74 40.52 9.56
CA SER A 303 0.26 41.27 8.82
C SER A 303 -0.29 41.70 7.47
N GLY A 304 -0.01 42.94 7.08
CA GLY A 304 -0.44 43.50 5.80
C GLY A 304 -1.71 44.33 5.93
N ASN A 305 -2.70 44.05 5.14
CA ASN A 305 -3.98 44.71 5.14
C ASN A 305 -4.91 44.09 6.20
N LEU A 306 -5.03 44.75 7.35
CA LEU A 306 -5.77 44.19 8.49
C LEU A 306 -7.28 44.34 8.25
N VAL A 307 -8.01 43.21 8.33
CA VAL A 307 -9.43 43.18 8.12
C VAL A 307 -10.18 42.61 9.31
N ASP A 308 -11.46 42.97 9.46
CA ASP A 308 -12.38 42.37 10.43
C ASP A 308 -12.99 41.03 9.94
N SER A 309 -13.97 40.52 10.64
CA SER A 309 -14.67 39.28 10.29
C SER A 309 -15.49 39.37 8.99
N GLU A 310 -15.88 40.57 8.61
CA GLU A 310 -16.66 40.88 7.40
C GLU A 310 -15.75 41.26 6.22
N GLY A 311 -14.42 41.26 6.40
CA GLY A 311 -13.47 41.63 5.37
C GLY A 311 -13.24 43.13 5.23
N GLN A 312 -13.78 43.95 6.14
CA GLN A 312 -13.60 45.41 6.10
C GLN A 312 -12.24 45.81 6.63
N LEU A 313 -11.64 46.83 6.03
CA LEU A 313 -10.32 47.35 6.41
C LEU A 313 -10.37 47.93 7.82
N ARG A 314 -9.48 47.42 8.70
CA ARG A 314 -9.24 47.95 10.05
C ARG A 314 -7.96 48.76 10.15
N GLY A 315 -7.02 48.59 9.24
CA GLY A 315 -5.70 49.23 9.23
C GLY A 315 -4.69 48.51 8.38
N LYS A 316 -3.45 48.98 8.40
CA LYS A 316 -2.34 48.40 7.65
C LYS A 316 -1.13 48.25 8.56
N GLY A 317 -0.37 47.19 8.37
CA GLY A 317 0.84 46.90 9.15
C GLY A 317 0.77 45.57 9.88
N THR A 318 1.15 45.53 11.14
CA THR A 318 1.18 44.32 11.95
C THR A 318 0.40 44.49 13.23
N GLU A 319 -0.35 43.48 13.62
CA GLU A 319 -1.06 43.42 14.89
C GLU A 319 -0.84 42.07 15.55
N LEU A 320 -0.38 42.08 16.79
CA LEU A 320 -0.41 40.92 17.68
C LEU A 320 -1.46 41.20 18.76
N ARG A 321 -2.52 40.38 18.80
CA ARG A 321 -3.63 40.61 19.71
C ARG A 321 -4.17 39.30 20.30
N THR A 322 -4.78 39.38 21.48
CA THR A 322 -5.49 38.30 22.16
C THR A 322 -6.58 38.86 23.06
N ASP A 323 -7.64 38.11 23.33
CA ASP A 323 -8.60 38.38 24.40
C ASP A 323 -8.11 37.87 25.78
N GLU A 324 -7.03 37.14 25.78
CA GLU A 324 -6.37 36.59 26.96
C GLU A 324 -5.12 37.41 27.37
N TRP A 325 -4.28 36.86 28.21
CA TRP A 325 -3.04 37.49 28.67
C TRP A 325 -1.94 37.43 27.60
N GLY A 326 -1.21 38.54 27.45
CA GLY A 326 -0.05 38.60 26.56
C GLY A 326 1.27 38.79 27.33
N THR A 327 2.35 38.22 26.82
CA THR A 327 3.70 38.43 27.36
C THR A 327 4.71 38.43 26.22
N ILE A 328 5.68 39.35 26.32
CA ILE A 328 6.85 39.41 25.43
C ILE A 328 8.10 39.25 26.29
N ARG A 329 8.95 38.26 26.01
CA ARG A 329 10.16 37.97 26.77
C ARG A 329 11.32 37.72 25.81
N ALA A 330 12.50 38.28 26.14
CA ALA A 330 13.72 38.02 25.40
C ALA A 330 14.90 37.88 26.41
N GLY A 331 15.64 36.76 26.33
CA GLY A 331 16.70 36.44 27.28
C GLY A 331 17.94 37.36 27.20
N LYS A 332 18.12 38.02 26.05
CA LYS A 332 19.27 38.92 25.85
C LYS A 332 18.92 40.42 25.83
N GLY A 333 17.62 40.74 25.86
CA GLY A 333 17.12 42.11 25.81
C GLY A 333 16.00 42.26 24.77
N LEU A 334 15.20 43.30 24.91
CA LEU A 334 14.10 43.62 24.01
C LEU A 334 14.30 45.09 23.57
N PHE A 335 14.26 45.31 22.25
CA PHE A 335 14.26 46.62 21.66
C PHE A 335 12.92 46.88 20.95
N VAL A 336 12.24 47.94 21.30
CA VAL A 336 11.00 48.41 20.69
C VAL A 336 11.21 49.85 20.27
N SER A 337 11.02 50.14 19.00
CA SER A 337 11.25 51.47 18.42
C SER A 337 10.12 51.88 17.50
N ALA A 338 9.86 53.17 17.42
CA ALA A 338 9.01 53.81 16.41
C ALA A 338 9.84 54.38 15.24
N ASP A 339 11.14 54.17 15.23
CA ASP A 339 12.03 54.64 14.17
C ASP A 339 11.85 53.74 12.92
N ALA A 340 11.72 54.39 11.76
CA ALA A 340 11.53 53.66 10.51
C ALA A 340 12.84 53.03 10.03
N GLN A 341 12.77 51.76 9.65
CA GLN A 341 13.83 51.05 8.94
C GLN A 341 13.28 50.62 7.58
N ALA A 342 13.56 51.45 6.55
CA ALA A 342 12.92 51.28 5.24
C ALA A 342 13.34 49.96 4.56
N LYS A 343 12.36 49.26 3.95
CA LYS A 343 12.56 48.01 3.21
C LYS A 343 13.24 46.88 4.01
N ALA A 344 13.15 46.91 5.31
CA ALA A 344 13.81 45.98 6.23
C ALA A 344 15.33 45.83 5.95
N GLN A 345 15.97 46.91 5.62
CA GLN A 345 17.43 46.98 5.43
C GLN A 345 18.13 47.41 6.70
N GLY A 346 19.38 46.97 6.88
CA GLY A 346 20.18 47.26 8.07
C GLY A 346 20.07 46.19 9.17
N GLU A 347 20.72 46.45 10.29
CA GLU A 347 20.72 45.51 11.41
C GLU A 347 19.40 45.54 12.18
N ALA A 348 18.88 44.38 12.55
CA ALA A 348 17.56 44.26 13.23
C ALA A 348 17.54 44.99 14.59
N LEU A 349 18.69 45.12 15.28
CA LEU A 349 18.84 45.81 16.56
C LEU A 349 19.55 47.18 16.43
N ASP A 350 19.49 47.78 15.23
CA ASP A 350 20.00 49.14 15.05
C ASP A 350 19.27 50.13 15.95
N ARG A 351 20.01 50.78 16.85
CA ARG A 351 19.51 51.71 17.85
C ARG A 351 20.09 53.11 17.71
N ASP A 352 20.79 53.40 16.61
CA ASP A 352 21.47 54.69 16.42
C ASP A 352 20.51 55.86 16.46
N ALA A 353 19.31 55.73 15.94
CA ALA A 353 18.27 56.77 16.01
C ALA A 353 17.85 57.09 17.46
N ALA A 354 17.65 56.03 18.26
CA ALA A 354 17.31 56.19 19.68
C ALA A 354 18.47 56.81 20.51
N LEU A 355 19.70 56.42 20.24
CA LEU A 355 20.88 56.99 20.90
C LEU A 355 21.07 58.48 20.56
N LYS A 356 20.89 58.85 19.29
CA LYS A 356 20.93 60.27 18.87
C LYS A 356 19.87 61.12 19.54
N GLU A 357 18.67 60.60 19.77
CA GLU A 357 17.62 61.32 20.45
C GLU A 357 17.94 61.52 21.97
N ILE A 358 18.52 60.51 22.62
CA ILE A 358 18.99 60.61 24.00
C ILE A 358 20.09 61.65 24.11
N ASP A 359 21.07 61.66 23.20
CA ASP A 359 22.17 62.63 23.19
C ASP A 359 21.68 64.06 22.96
N ARG A 360 20.57 64.24 22.21
CA ARG A 360 19.99 65.55 22.00
C ARG A 360 19.28 66.12 23.24
N LEU A 361 18.80 65.24 24.13
CA LEU A 361 18.12 65.61 25.36
C LEU A 361 19.03 65.89 26.53
N ASN A 362 20.31 65.52 26.43
CA ASN A 362 21.39 65.84 27.37
C ASN A 362 22.12 67.10 26.94
#